data_b62be305239cfb2cb37a996fd732d1ff
#
_entry.id   b62be305239cfb2cb37a996fd732d1ff
#
_cell.length_a   1.000
_cell.length_b   1.000
_cell.length_c   1.000
_cell.angle_alpha   90.00
_cell.angle_beta   90.00
_cell.angle_gamma   90.00
#
_symmetry.space_group_name_H-M   'P 1'
#
loop_
_entity.id
_entity.type
_entity.pdbx_description
1 polymer ?
#
loop_
_entity_poly.entity_id
_entity_poly.type
_entity_poly.pdbx_seq_one_letter_code
_entity_poly.pdbx_strand_id
1 'polypeptide(L)'
;MTKTEVLDVLKENRDARGEANWKEMGDRTGGLTSFGIGLTKLRAIAKHVGRDHDLALKLWNEPNHDAKIIGLLIDDPKQLTRDQVEKQVDGAAPGMLSHVLSSCDATLPKSPIAFEIAKSWMASKDPVRRSCGYGLVYELAKDKKDKRLTDEFFLGCVEKIGKTIAKEENWVRVGMGGALMSIGKRNKKLNAAAIKLAKAIGPIHFSDGDKKCEPMNVLKHLTSDYLLNKLGI
;
A
#
# COMPACT_ATOMS: atom_id res chain seq x y z
N MET A 1 25.21 -5.29 1.39
CA MET A 1 25.39 -5.31 -0.08
C MET A 1 25.54 -3.89 -0.59
N THR A 2 26.32 -3.68 -1.66
CA THR A 2 26.38 -2.41 -2.38
C THR A 2 25.20 -2.25 -3.34
N LYS A 3 24.95 -1.03 -3.83
CA LYS A 3 23.95 -0.76 -4.86
C LYS A 3 24.16 -1.60 -6.12
N THR A 4 25.41 -1.72 -6.58
CA THR A 4 25.76 -2.51 -7.77
C THR A 4 25.40 -3.99 -7.58
N GLU A 5 25.79 -4.59 -6.46
CA GLU A 5 25.45 -5.98 -6.14
C GLU A 5 23.92 -6.23 -6.12
N VAL A 6 23.14 -5.28 -5.57
CA VAL A 6 21.67 -5.40 -5.60
C VAL A 6 21.14 -5.33 -7.03
N LEU A 7 21.63 -4.40 -7.84
CA LEU A 7 21.22 -4.30 -9.24
C LEU A 7 21.59 -5.55 -10.06
N ASP A 8 22.74 -6.15 -9.78
CA ASP A 8 23.15 -7.40 -10.45
C ASP A 8 22.26 -8.57 -10.03
N VAL A 9 21.93 -8.69 -8.73
CA VAL A 9 20.94 -9.68 -8.26
C VAL A 9 19.58 -9.46 -8.94
N LEU A 10 19.12 -8.23 -9.11
CA LEU A 10 17.87 -7.94 -9.82
C LEU A 10 17.95 -8.36 -11.29
N LYS A 11 19.04 -8.08 -12.00
CA LYS A 11 19.25 -8.51 -13.39
C LYS A 11 19.24 -10.04 -13.55
N GLU A 12 19.91 -10.77 -12.64
CA GLU A 12 19.92 -12.23 -12.62
C GLU A 12 18.55 -12.86 -12.38
N ASN A 13 17.67 -12.09 -11.71
CA ASN A 13 16.32 -12.53 -11.36
C ASN A 13 15.23 -12.02 -12.29
N ARG A 14 15.58 -11.55 -13.49
CA ARG A 14 14.64 -11.07 -14.52
C ARG A 14 13.53 -12.09 -14.79
N ASP A 15 12.34 -11.57 -15.07
CA ASP A 15 11.20 -12.34 -15.54
C ASP A 15 10.72 -11.80 -16.90
N ALA A 16 10.91 -12.57 -17.95
CA ALA A 16 10.60 -12.14 -19.31
C ALA A 16 9.12 -11.80 -19.51
N ARG A 17 8.21 -12.54 -18.84
CA ARG A 17 6.77 -12.26 -18.89
C ARG A 17 6.44 -10.95 -18.17
N GLY A 18 7.04 -10.74 -17.01
CA GLY A 18 6.89 -9.50 -16.26
C GLY A 18 7.42 -8.29 -17.03
N GLU A 19 8.58 -8.43 -17.70
CA GLU A 19 9.12 -7.37 -18.58
C GLU A 19 8.21 -7.07 -19.77
N ALA A 20 7.62 -8.08 -20.40
CA ALA A 20 6.66 -7.90 -21.48
C ALA A 20 5.42 -7.13 -20.98
N ASN A 21 4.83 -7.54 -19.85
CA ASN A 21 3.70 -6.85 -19.22
C ASN A 21 4.06 -5.39 -18.85
N TRP A 22 5.29 -5.15 -18.38
CA TRP A 22 5.75 -3.80 -18.05
C TRP A 22 5.80 -2.91 -19.29
N LYS A 23 6.31 -3.42 -20.41
CA LYS A 23 6.35 -2.68 -21.69
C LYS A 23 4.95 -2.34 -22.21
N GLU A 24 3.97 -3.23 -22.04
CA GLU A 24 2.57 -3.01 -22.42
C GLU A 24 1.90 -1.89 -21.61
N MET A 25 2.43 -1.54 -20.43
CA MET A 25 1.90 -0.45 -19.62
C MET A 25 2.17 0.94 -20.24
N GLY A 26 3.16 1.08 -21.13
CA GLY A 26 3.48 2.33 -21.83
C GLY A 26 3.74 3.48 -20.84
N ASP A 27 3.07 4.61 -21.04
CA ASP A 27 3.24 5.84 -20.22
C ASP A 27 2.92 5.64 -18.73
N ARG A 28 2.13 4.61 -18.38
CA ARG A 28 1.82 4.28 -16.98
C ARG A 28 3.03 3.81 -16.17
N THR A 29 4.15 3.48 -16.83
CA THR A 29 5.42 3.15 -16.15
C THR A 29 6.09 4.36 -15.50
N GLY A 30 5.66 5.59 -15.84
CA GLY A 30 6.33 6.82 -15.40
C GLY A 30 7.77 6.94 -15.91
N GLY A 31 8.09 6.32 -17.05
CA GLY A 31 9.45 6.30 -17.63
C GLY A 31 10.44 5.37 -16.93
N LEU A 32 10.00 4.58 -15.95
CA LEU A 32 10.87 3.62 -15.25
C LEU A 32 11.10 2.37 -16.10
N THR A 33 12.29 1.80 -16.00
CA THR A 33 12.56 0.42 -16.43
C THR A 33 12.12 -0.58 -15.38
N SER A 34 11.95 -1.85 -15.75
CA SER A 34 11.73 -2.95 -14.80
C SER A 34 12.36 -4.24 -15.34
N PHE A 35 12.82 -5.08 -14.44
CA PHE A 35 13.21 -6.46 -14.72
C PHE A 35 12.01 -7.43 -14.64
N GLY A 36 10.80 -6.93 -14.44
CA GLY A 36 9.57 -7.70 -14.39
C GLY A 36 9.41 -8.59 -13.17
N ILE A 37 10.16 -8.34 -12.10
CA ILE A 37 10.22 -9.24 -10.95
C ILE A 37 8.96 -9.09 -10.08
N GLY A 38 8.27 -10.21 -9.83
CA GLY A 38 7.10 -10.21 -8.97
C GLY A 38 7.41 -9.86 -7.51
N LEU A 39 6.46 -9.19 -6.83
CA LEU A 39 6.64 -8.66 -5.47
C LEU A 39 7.10 -9.71 -4.45
N THR A 40 6.62 -10.95 -4.55
CA THR A 40 7.04 -12.04 -3.65
C THR A 40 8.55 -12.29 -3.74
N LYS A 41 9.11 -12.27 -4.95
CA LYS A 41 10.54 -12.46 -5.17
C LYS A 41 11.34 -11.22 -4.74
N LEU A 42 10.83 -10.02 -5.00
CA LEU A 42 11.43 -8.77 -4.49
C LEU A 42 11.50 -8.74 -2.97
N ARG A 43 10.47 -9.21 -2.27
CA ARG A 43 10.50 -9.35 -0.80
C ARG A 43 11.56 -10.33 -0.32
N ALA A 44 11.74 -11.44 -1.02
CA ALA A 44 12.80 -12.41 -0.69
C ALA A 44 14.19 -11.80 -0.89
N ILE A 45 14.41 -11.07 -1.98
CA ILE A 45 15.66 -10.34 -2.24
C ILE A 45 15.88 -9.28 -1.16
N ALA A 46 14.89 -8.44 -0.85
CA ALA A 46 14.98 -7.41 0.18
C ALA A 46 15.33 -8.01 1.57
N LYS A 47 14.76 -9.16 1.90
CA LYS A 47 15.09 -9.88 3.14
C LYS A 47 16.56 -10.32 3.18
N HIS A 48 17.12 -10.75 2.03
CA HIS A 48 18.53 -11.12 1.92
C HIS A 48 19.46 -9.91 2.00
N VAL A 49 19.08 -8.79 1.36
CA VAL A 49 19.83 -7.52 1.45
C VAL A 49 19.91 -7.03 2.89
N GLY A 50 18.82 -7.16 3.63
CA GLY A 50 18.70 -6.65 4.99
C GLY A 50 18.40 -5.15 5.04
N ARG A 51 18.35 -4.61 6.26
CA ARG A 51 17.98 -3.21 6.50
C ARG A 51 19.19 -2.30 6.33
N ASP A 52 19.05 -1.29 5.46
CA ASP A 52 20.11 -0.32 5.17
C ASP A 52 19.48 0.97 4.60
N HIS A 53 19.49 2.05 5.39
CA HIS A 53 18.89 3.33 5.02
C HIS A 53 19.63 4.01 3.85
N ASP A 54 20.94 4.04 3.90
CA ASP A 54 21.74 4.71 2.85
C ASP A 54 21.63 3.99 1.50
N LEU A 55 21.58 2.66 1.53
CA LEU A 55 21.36 1.86 0.34
C LEU A 55 19.92 2.04 -0.18
N ALA A 56 18.93 2.13 0.70
CA ALA A 56 17.55 2.38 0.33
C ALA A 56 17.39 3.69 -0.44
N LEU A 57 18.01 4.77 0.02
CA LEU A 57 18.03 6.06 -0.68
C LEU A 57 18.70 5.98 -2.05
N LYS A 58 19.83 5.26 -2.17
CA LYS A 58 20.51 5.05 -3.44
C LYS A 58 19.66 4.24 -4.44
N LEU A 59 18.96 3.21 -3.97
CA LEU A 59 18.07 2.40 -4.80
C LEU A 59 16.80 3.15 -5.20
N TRP A 60 16.26 4.01 -4.32
CA TRP A 60 15.12 4.86 -4.66
C TRP A 60 15.43 5.82 -5.82
N ASN A 61 16.66 6.28 -5.94
CA ASN A 61 17.09 7.19 -7.00
C ASN A 61 17.40 6.50 -8.34
N GLU A 62 17.35 5.16 -8.41
CA GLU A 62 17.53 4.44 -9.67
C GLU A 62 16.29 4.58 -10.57
N PRO A 63 16.45 4.72 -11.90
CA PRO A 63 15.33 4.76 -12.84
C PRO A 63 14.77 3.36 -13.11
N ASN A 64 14.69 2.53 -12.08
CA ASN A 64 14.22 1.15 -12.16
C ASN A 64 13.19 0.86 -11.07
N HIS A 65 12.03 0.38 -11.49
CA HIS A 65 10.90 0.07 -10.61
C HIS A 65 11.23 -0.96 -9.51
N ASP A 66 11.92 -2.04 -9.88
CA ASP A 66 12.23 -3.12 -8.93
C ASP A 66 13.25 -2.65 -7.89
N ALA A 67 14.24 -1.84 -8.30
CA ALA A 67 15.20 -1.22 -7.39
C ALA A 67 14.52 -0.26 -6.40
N LYS A 68 13.56 0.56 -6.86
CA LYS A 68 12.76 1.42 -5.98
C LYS A 68 11.98 0.61 -4.96
N ILE A 69 11.36 -0.50 -5.37
CA ILE A 69 10.65 -1.40 -4.45
C ILE A 69 11.60 -1.98 -3.41
N ILE A 70 12.80 -2.46 -3.80
CA ILE A 70 13.79 -2.92 -2.82
C ILE A 70 14.12 -1.79 -1.83
N GLY A 71 14.35 -0.57 -2.30
CA GLY A 71 14.60 0.59 -1.44
C GLY A 71 13.51 0.78 -0.39
N LEU A 72 12.22 0.73 -0.77
CA LEU A 72 11.10 0.85 0.16
C LEU A 72 11.03 -0.29 1.20
N LEU A 73 11.51 -1.47 0.85
CA LEU A 73 11.46 -2.66 1.70
C LEU A 73 12.62 -2.74 2.70
N ILE A 74 13.80 -2.22 2.34
CA ILE A 74 15.03 -2.31 3.17
C ILE A 74 15.31 -1.07 4.01
N ASP A 75 14.59 0.02 3.81
CA ASP A 75 14.80 1.28 4.54
C ASP A 75 14.66 1.10 6.07
N ASP A 76 15.27 1.96 6.86
CA ASP A 76 15.09 1.94 8.32
C ASP A 76 13.89 2.82 8.73
N PRO A 77 12.81 2.23 9.29
CA PRO A 77 11.63 2.99 9.68
C PRO A 77 11.92 4.06 10.74
N LYS A 78 13.02 3.95 11.50
CA LYS A 78 13.40 4.93 12.52
C LYS A 78 14.11 6.15 11.92
N GLN A 79 14.69 6.02 10.73
CA GLN A 79 15.41 7.07 10.04
C GLN A 79 14.55 7.79 8.99
N LEU A 80 13.37 7.25 8.66
CA LEU A 80 12.44 7.88 7.73
C LEU A 80 12.03 9.28 8.20
N THR A 81 12.24 10.27 7.34
CA THR A 81 11.80 11.66 7.57
C THR A 81 10.55 11.98 6.73
N ARG A 82 9.79 13.01 7.17
CA ARG A 82 8.65 13.51 6.40
C ARG A 82 9.09 13.95 5.00
N ASP A 83 10.17 14.71 4.89
CA ASP A 83 10.67 15.22 3.59
C ASP A 83 11.04 14.10 2.63
N GLN A 84 11.63 13.02 3.14
CA GLN A 84 11.92 11.83 2.34
C GLN A 84 10.66 11.20 1.77
N VAL A 85 9.66 10.91 2.63
CA VAL A 85 8.45 10.21 2.18
C VAL A 85 7.56 11.08 1.29
N GLU A 86 7.57 12.41 1.48
CA GLU A 86 6.89 13.33 0.56
C GLU A 86 7.53 13.31 -0.83
N LYS A 87 8.88 13.30 -0.92
CA LYS A 87 9.58 13.11 -2.21
C LYS A 87 9.33 11.74 -2.82
N GLN A 88 9.21 10.71 -1.98
CA GLN A 88 8.91 9.36 -2.46
C GLN A 88 7.50 9.25 -3.05
N VAL A 89 6.50 9.84 -2.41
CA VAL A 89 5.13 9.80 -2.94
C VAL A 89 4.98 10.65 -4.21
N ASP A 90 5.71 11.77 -4.32
CA ASP A 90 5.75 12.58 -5.55
C ASP A 90 6.37 11.83 -6.74
N GLY A 91 7.35 10.98 -6.48
CA GLY A 91 7.98 10.13 -7.49
C GLY A 91 7.30 8.78 -7.72
N ALA A 92 6.20 8.49 -7.02
CA ALA A 92 5.48 7.22 -7.11
C ALA A 92 4.26 7.36 -8.02
N ALA A 93 4.37 6.90 -9.28
CA ALA A 93 3.19 6.78 -10.13
C ALA A 93 2.09 5.91 -9.50
N PRO A 94 0.79 6.15 -9.81
CA PRO A 94 -0.29 5.28 -9.37
C PRO A 94 -0.04 3.83 -9.80
N GLY A 95 -0.22 2.88 -8.88
CA GLY A 95 -0.02 1.46 -9.17
C GLY A 95 0.79 0.73 -8.11
N MET A 96 1.63 -0.22 -8.55
CA MET A 96 2.36 -1.09 -7.61
C MET A 96 3.34 -0.31 -6.74
N LEU A 97 4.05 0.70 -7.27
CA LEU A 97 5.05 1.44 -6.50
C LEU A 97 4.40 2.25 -5.36
N SER A 98 3.32 2.99 -5.64
CA SER A 98 2.56 3.73 -4.62
C SER A 98 1.90 2.79 -3.60
N HIS A 99 1.43 1.63 -4.07
CA HIS A 99 0.88 0.60 -3.18
C HIS A 99 1.94 0.05 -2.22
N VAL A 100 3.14 -0.29 -2.72
CA VAL A 100 4.23 -0.78 -1.87
C VAL A 100 4.73 0.30 -0.91
N LEU A 101 4.82 1.57 -1.33
CA LEU A 101 5.24 2.67 -0.46
C LEU A 101 4.42 2.73 0.85
N SER A 102 3.13 2.47 0.78
CA SER A 102 2.20 2.60 1.91
C SER A 102 1.80 1.28 2.58
N SER A 103 2.22 0.12 2.01
CA SER A 103 1.79 -1.19 2.50
C SER A 103 2.82 -2.28 2.12
N CYS A 104 2.40 -3.53 2.05
CA CYS A 104 3.19 -4.63 1.47
C CYS A 104 4.56 -4.87 2.11
N ASP A 105 4.67 -4.79 3.44
CA ASP A 105 5.90 -4.94 4.23
C ASP A 105 6.92 -3.80 4.10
N ALA A 106 6.60 -2.73 3.36
CA ALA A 106 7.42 -1.53 3.34
C ALA A 106 7.67 -0.97 4.74
N THR A 107 8.63 -0.08 4.83
CA THR A 107 9.10 0.42 6.11
C THR A 107 8.32 1.62 6.62
N LEU A 108 7.72 2.42 5.73
CA LEU A 108 6.93 3.58 6.12
C LEU A 108 5.78 3.26 7.10
N PRO A 109 4.96 2.20 6.91
CA PRO A 109 3.91 1.87 7.88
C PRO A 109 4.42 1.54 9.29
N LYS A 110 5.70 1.15 9.40
CA LYS A 110 6.36 0.78 10.66
C LYS A 110 7.11 1.94 11.31
N SER A 111 7.11 3.11 10.65
CA SER A 111 7.84 4.30 11.12
C SER A 111 7.06 5.08 12.18
N PRO A 112 7.73 5.83 13.07
CA PRO A 112 7.08 6.69 14.04
C PRO A 112 6.18 7.78 13.43
N ILE A 113 6.46 8.16 12.17
CA ILE A 113 5.72 9.21 11.44
C ILE A 113 4.48 8.69 10.69
N ALA A 114 4.31 7.37 10.58
CA ALA A 114 3.26 6.75 9.75
C ALA A 114 1.85 7.28 10.05
N PHE A 115 1.51 7.45 11.33
CA PHE A 115 0.19 7.94 11.75
C PHE A 115 -0.09 9.36 11.25
N GLU A 116 0.86 10.28 11.41
CA GLU A 116 0.68 11.68 10.96
C GLU A 116 0.72 11.79 9.43
N ILE A 117 1.55 11.00 8.77
CA ILE A 117 1.56 10.89 7.31
C ILE A 117 0.21 10.36 6.79
N ALA A 118 -0.34 9.31 7.39
CA ALA A 118 -1.64 8.76 6.99
C ALA A 118 -2.75 9.81 7.08
N LYS A 119 -2.82 10.57 8.18
CA LYS A 119 -3.79 11.65 8.36
C LYS A 119 -3.64 12.75 7.32
N SER A 120 -2.41 13.20 7.10
CA SER A 120 -2.08 14.25 6.12
C SER A 120 -2.45 13.80 4.70
N TRP A 121 -2.03 12.60 4.31
CA TRP A 121 -2.24 12.09 2.97
C TRP A 121 -3.70 11.75 2.67
N MET A 122 -4.48 11.24 3.63
CA MET A 122 -5.93 11.07 3.45
C MET A 122 -6.68 12.40 3.21
N ALA A 123 -6.10 13.53 3.61
CA ALA A 123 -6.69 14.86 3.42
C ALA A 123 -6.15 15.59 2.19
N SER A 124 -5.20 15.00 1.47
CA SER A 124 -4.55 15.61 0.31
C SER A 124 -5.51 15.81 -0.87
N LYS A 125 -5.24 16.82 -1.68
CA LYS A 125 -5.88 16.98 -3.00
C LYS A 125 -5.33 16.00 -4.03
N ASP A 126 -4.11 15.50 -3.83
CA ASP A 126 -3.45 14.55 -4.71
C ASP A 126 -4.02 13.13 -4.49
N PRO A 127 -4.52 12.46 -5.56
CA PRO A 127 -5.12 11.14 -5.42
C PRO A 127 -4.11 10.04 -5.08
N VAL A 128 -2.83 10.16 -5.49
CA VAL A 128 -1.78 9.20 -5.13
C VAL A 128 -1.53 9.23 -3.64
N ARG A 129 -1.40 10.45 -3.06
CA ARG A 129 -1.29 10.61 -1.61
C ARG A 129 -2.51 10.07 -0.88
N ARG A 130 -3.75 10.35 -1.37
CA ARG A 130 -4.94 9.80 -0.72
C ARG A 130 -4.94 8.26 -0.74
N SER A 131 -4.59 7.65 -1.86
CA SER A 131 -4.47 6.20 -1.97
C SER A 131 -3.45 5.64 -0.99
N CYS A 132 -2.25 6.23 -0.93
CA CYS A 132 -1.21 5.86 0.03
C CYS A 132 -1.65 6.10 1.49
N GLY A 133 -2.37 7.19 1.77
CA GLY A 133 -2.93 7.47 3.09
C GLY A 133 -3.84 6.36 3.59
N TYR A 134 -4.74 5.86 2.73
CA TYR A 134 -5.58 4.69 3.06
C TYR A 134 -4.80 3.38 3.09
N GLY A 135 -3.74 3.23 2.29
CA GLY A 135 -2.80 2.12 2.40
C GLY A 135 -2.11 2.08 3.77
N LEU A 136 -1.68 3.23 4.29
CA LEU A 136 -1.15 3.35 5.65
C LEU A 136 -2.21 2.99 6.69
N VAL A 137 -3.45 3.46 6.56
CA VAL A 137 -4.55 3.09 7.48
C VAL A 137 -4.77 1.57 7.49
N TYR A 138 -4.68 0.91 6.33
CA TYR A 138 -4.75 -0.55 6.24
C TYR A 138 -3.69 -1.23 7.11
N GLU A 139 -2.44 -0.75 7.07
CA GLU A 139 -1.35 -1.32 7.88
C GLU A 139 -1.47 -0.93 9.36
N LEU A 140 -1.75 0.34 9.66
CA LEU A 140 -1.94 0.84 11.02
C LEU A 140 -3.09 0.13 11.75
N ALA A 141 -4.15 -0.28 11.04
CA ALA A 141 -5.24 -1.02 11.65
C ALA A 141 -4.83 -2.39 12.19
N LYS A 142 -3.69 -2.92 11.79
CA LYS A 142 -3.12 -4.18 12.32
C LYS A 142 -2.36 -3.97 13.63
N ASP A 143 -1.86 -2.77 13.87
CA ASP A 143 -1.13 -2.43 15.10
C ASP A 143 -2.12 -2.20 16.26
N LYS A 144 -1.93 -2.95 17.33
CA LYS A 144 -2.71 -2.85 18.58
C LYS A 144 -1.96 -2.17 19.72
N LYS A 145 -0.71 -1.74 19.49
CA LYS A 145 0.16 -1.19 20.53
C LYS A 145 0.18 0.33 20.55
N ASP A 146 0.07 0.96 19.39
CA ASP A 146 0.07 2.43 19.29
C ASP A 146 -1.25 3.00 19.83
N LYS A 147 -1.16 3.74 20.95
CA LYS A 147 -2.30 4.33 21.65
C LYS A 147 -3.05 5.41 20.83
N ARG A 148 -2.43 5.96 19.78
CA ARG A 148 -3.06 6.92 18.87
C ARG A 148 -4.12 6.26 17.98
N LEU A 149 -4.03 4.94 17.79
CA LEU A 149 -4.90 4.13 16.92
C LEU A 149 -6.15 3.68 17.66
N THR A 150 -6.96 4.68 18.09
CA THR A 150 -8.20 4.47 18.83
C THR A 150 -9.35 4.04 17.91
N ASP A 151 -10.42 3.49 18.49
CA ASP A 151 -11.65 3.18 17.76
C ASP A 151 -12.26 4.44 17.13
N GLU A 152 -12.18 5.60 17.81
CA GLU A 152 -12.68 6.88 17.32
C GLU A 152 -11.95 7.32 16.04
N PHE A 153 -10.62 7.16 16.01
CA PHE A 153 -9.84 7.42 14.80
C PHE A 153 -10.32 6.54 13.63
N PHE A 154 -10.49 5.24 13.85
CA PHE A 154 -10.92 4.33 12.80
C PHE A 154 -12.38 4.53 12.38
N LEU A 155 -13.28 4.87 13.31
CA LEU A 155 -14.65 5.26 12.97
C LEU A 155 -14.69 6.52 12.12
N GLY A 156 -13.85 7.51 12.41
CA GLY A 156 -13.66 8.69 11.57
C GLY A 156 -13.17 8.33 10.16
N CYS A 157 -12.27 7.36 10.03
CA CYS A 157 -11.85 6.85 8.72
C CYS A 157 -13.02 6.19 7.97
N VAL A 158 -13.83 5.35 8.63
CA VAL A 158 -15.01 4.70 8.03
C VAL A 158 -16.02 5.74 7.56
N GLU A 159 -16.30 6.76 8.37
CA GLU A 159 -17.21 7.86 8.00
C GLU A 159 -16.68 8.65 6.78
N LYS A 160 -15.40 8.99 6.76
CA LYS A 160 -14.76 9.70 5.64
C LYS A 160 -14.84 8.88 4.36
N ILE A 161 -14.54 7.57 4.42
CA ILE A 161 -14.69 6.66 3.28
C ILE A 161 -16.14 6.70 2.76
N GLY A 162 -17.13 6.57 3.65
CA GLY A 162 -18.54 6.60 3.26
C GLY A 162 -18.96 7.88 2.55
N LYS A 163 -18.41 9.03 2.95
CA LYS A 163 -18.72 10.33 2.35
C LYS A 163 -18.07 10.57 0.99
N THR A 164 -16.94 9.92 0.71
CA THR A 164 -16.10 10.32 -0.44
C THR A 164 -15.87 9.23 -1.47
N ILE A 165 -15.96 7.95 -1.12
CA ILE A 165 -15.57 6.81 -1.99
C ILE A 165 -16.24 6.82 -3.36
N ALA A 166 -17.49 7.25 -3.46
CA ALA A 166 -18.23 7.28 -4.73
C ALA A 166 -17.68 8.31 -5.74
N LYS A 167 -16.92 9.30 -5.26
CA LYS A 167 -16.34 10.39 -6.07
C LYS A 167 -14.85 10.23 -6.32
N GLU A 168 -14.25 9.18 -5.78
CA GLU A 168 -12.82 8.95 -5.86
C GLU A 168 -12.42 8.16 -7.09
N GLU A 169 -11.18 8.35 -7.51
CA GLU A 169 -10.54 7.57 -8.57
C GLU A 169 -10.37 6.11 -8.16
N ASN A 170 -10.27 5.21 -9.14
CA ASN A 170 -10.20 3.77 -8.92
C ASN A 170 -9.13 3.36 -7.89
N TRP A 171 -7.91 3.88 -8.01
CA TRP A 171 -6.82 3.54 -7.08
C TRP A 171 -7.09 3.98 -5.64
N VAL A 172 -7.70 5.15 -5.46
CA VAL A 172 -8.11 5.64 -4.14
C VAL A 172 -9.20 4.75 -3.55
N ARG A 173 -10.19 4.36 -4.37
CA ARG A 173 -11.28 3.44 -3.98
C ARG A 173 -10.74 2.09 -3.51
N VAL A 174 -9.72 1.55 -4.20
CA VAL A 174 -9.05 0.31 -3.78
C VAL A 174 -8.36 0.49 -2.43
N GLY A 175 -7.62 1.59 -2.24
CA GLY A 175 -7.01 1.93 -0.95
C GLY A 175 -8.04 2.05 0.18
N MET A 176 -9.16 2.73 -0.09
CA MET A 176 -10.29 2.87 0.85
C MET A 176 -10.91 1.52 1.19
N GLY A 177 -11.13 0.65 0.21
CA GLY A 177 -11.67 -0.70 0.43
C GLY A 177 -10.74 -1.55 1.28
N GLY A 178 -9.43 -1.49 1.01
CA GLY A 178 -8.41 -2.15 1.83
C GLY A 178 -8.42 -1.64 3.26
N ALA A 179 -8.43 -0.32 3.47
CA ALA A 179 -8.50 0.30 4.80
C ALA A 179 -9.77 -0.15 5.55
N LEU A 180 -10.94 -0.09 4.90
CA LEU A 180 -12.21 -0.51 5.48
C LEU A 180 -12.18 -1.98 5.92
N MET A 181 -11.59 -2.84 5.09
CA MET A 181 -11.42 -4.26 5.39
C MET A 181 -10.52 -4.48 6.61
N SER A 182 -9.39 -3.76 6.70
CA SER A 182 -8.46 -3.91 7.82
C SER A 182 -9.04 -3.34 9.13
N ILE A 183 -9.71 -2.21 9.07
CA ILE A 183 -10.45 -1.61 10.20
C ILE A 183 -11.48 -2.60 10.75
N GLY A 184 -12.30 -3.19 9.88
CA GLY A 184 -13.34 -4.14 10.30
C GLY A 184 -12.81 -5.46 10.88
N LYS A 185 -11.53 -5.77 10.69
CA LYS A 185 -10.88 -6.94 11.31
C LYS A 185 -10.34 -6.68 12.72
N ARG A 186 -10.45 -5.45 13.23
CA ARG A 186 -9.80 -5.05 14.47
C ARG A 186 -10.57 -5.48 15.74
N ASN A 187 -11.86 -5.22 15.78
CA ASN A 187 -12.77 -5.61 16.87
C ASN A 187 -14.25 -5.59 16.42
N LYS A 188 -15.16 -6.03 17.30
CA LYS A 188 -16.62 -6.13 17.03
C LYS A 188 -17.25 -4.79 16.63
N LYS A 189 -16.92 -3.70 17.36
CA LYS A 189 -17.48 -2.35 17.12
C LYS A 189 -17.11 -1.84 15.73
N LEU A 190 -15.84 -1.94 15.38
CA LEU A 190 -15.32 -1.53 14.08
C LEU A 190 -15.79 -2.46 12.94
N ASN A 191 -15.95 -3.76 13.23
CA ASN A 191 -16.51 -4.71 12.28
C ASN A 191 -17.94 -4.34 11.90
N ALA A 192 -18.81 -4.08 12.88
CA ALA A 192 -20.19 -3.67 12.64
C ALA A 192 -20.28 -2.38 11.80
N ALA A 193 -19.46 -1.38 12.11
CA ALA A 193 -19.41 -0.12 11.34
C ALA A 193 -18.94 -0.36 9.90
N ALA A 194 -17.88 -1.15 9.71
CA ALA A 194 -17.33 -1.47 8.39
C ALA A 194 -18.29 -2.31 7.55
N ILE A 195 -19.00 -3.29 8.14
CA ILE A 195 -20.05 -4.08 7.47
C ILE A 195 -21.19 -3.18 7.01
N LYS A 196 -21.68 -2.27 7.87
CA LYS A 196 -22.74 -1.32 7.50
C LYS A 196 -22.36 -0.51 6.26
N LEU A 197 -21.14 0.03 6.24
CA LEU A 197 -20.66 0.78 5.09
C LEU A 197 -20.43 -0.12 3.87
N ALA A 198 -19.82 -1.30 4.02
CA ALA A 198 -19.57 -2.23 2.92
C ALA A 198 -20.87 -2.69 2.22
N LYS A 199 -21.97 -2.85 2.97
CA LYS A 199 -23.30 -3.12 2.39
C LYS A 199 -23.80 -1.94 1.56
N ALA A 200 -23.57 -0.72 2.01
CA ALA A 200 -24.05 0.49 1.33
C ALA A 200 -23.27 0.79 0.03
N ILE A 201 -21.95 0.54 0.01
CA ILE A 201 -21.10 0.84 -1.16
C ILE A 201 -21.05 -0.30 -2.19
N GLY A 202 -21.35 -1.53 -1.78
CA GLY A 202 -21.23 -2.71 -2.64
C GLY A 202 -19.78 -3.08 -3.01
N PRO A 203 -19.58 -3.95 -4.00
CA PRO A 203 -18.27 -4.31 -4.51
C PRO A 203 -17.56 -3.12 -5.17
N ILE A 204 -16.25 -3.00 -4.95
CA ILE A 204 -15.42 -1.93 -5.48
C ILE A 204 -14.77 -2.38 -6.78
N HIS A 205 -15.18 -1.77 -7.89
CA HIS A 205 -14.59 -1.95 -9.21
C HIS A 205 -13.35 -1.06 -9.34
N PHE A 206 -12.25 -1.59 -9.86
CA PHE A 206 -10.98 -0.87 -9.95
C PHE A 206 -10.22 -1.09 -11.27
N SER A 207 -10.78 -1.84 -12.21
CA SER A 207 -10.15 -2.03 -13.51
C SER A 207 -10.72 -1.05 -14.54
N ASP A 208 -9.84 -0.32 -15.20
CA ASP A 208 -10.18 0.54 -16.33
C ASP A 208 -10.28 -0.32 -17.62
N GLY A 209 -11.25 -1.24 -17.63
CA GLY A 209 -11.49 -2.11 -18.77
C GLY A 209 -10.78 -3.47 -18.76
N ASP A 210 -9.95 -3.78 -17.78
CA ASP A 210 -9.39 -5.13 -17.64
C ASP A 210 -10.43 -6.06 -17.02
N LYS A 211 -11.12 -6.79 -17.92
CA LYS A 211 -12.20 -7.74 -17.55
C LYS A 211 -11.75 -8.94 -16.71
N LYS A 212 -10.45 -9.05 -16.41
CA LYS A 212 -9.87 -10.19 -15.65
C LYS A 212 -9.84 -9.99 -14.14
N CYS A 213 -10.05 -8.77 -13.65
CA CYS A 213 -10.03 -8.50 -12.22
C CYS A 213 -11.43 -8.54 -11.62
N GLU A 214 -11.68 -9.46 -10.68
CA GLU A 214 -12.91 -9.45 -9.89
C GLU A 214 -12.98 -8.20 -8.99
N PRO A 215 -14.17 -7.59 -8.84
CA PRO A 215 -14.36 -6.48 -7.92
C PRO A 215 -13.99 -6.86 -6.48
N MET A 216 -13.38 -5.93 -5.75
CA MET A 216 -13.07 -6.13 -4.34
C MET A 216 -14.36 -6.18 -3.52
N ASN A 217 -14.68 -7.33 -2.95
CA ASN A 217 -15.85 -7.51 -2.09
C ASN A 217 -15.45 -7.43 -0.62
N VAL A 218 -15.48 -6.22 -0.07
CA VAL A 218 -15.14 -5.96 1.34
C VAL A 218 -16.07 -6.72 2.28
N LEU A 219 -17.37 -6.77 1.97
CA LEU A 219 -18.38 -7.46 2.79
C LEU A 219 -18.06 -8.94 2.97
N LYS A 220 -17.72 -9.65 1.87
CA LYS A 220 -17.34 -11.07 1.91
C LYS A 220 -16.18 -11.34 2.90
N HIS A 221 -15.20 -10.44 2.94
CA HIS A 221 -14.08 -10.57 3.87
C HIS A 221 -14.46 -10.29 5.34
N LEU A 222 -15.40 -9.36 5.57
CA LEU A 222 -15.80 -8.96 6.92
C LEU A 222 -16.84 -9.88 7.55
N THR A 223 -17.53 -10.70 6.75
CA THR A 223 -18.54 -11.66 7.19
C THR A 223 -18.10 -13.11 7.06
N SER A 224 -16.79 -13.36 6.84
CA SER A 224 -16.27 -14.74 6.79
C SER A 224 -16.34 -15.40 8.16
N ASP A 225 -16.72 -16.68 8.22
CA ASP A 225 -16.83 -17.46 9.46
C ASP A 225 -15.55 -17.41 10.28
N TYR A 226 -14.38 -17.47 9.61
CA TYR A 226 -13.09 -17.32 10.25
C TYR A 226 -12.97 -16.01 11.04
N LEU A 227 -13.39 -14.87 10.45
CA LEU A 227 -13.28 -13.57 11.10
C LEU A 227 -14.31 -13.44 12.23
N LEU A 228 -15.56 -13.85 11.99
CA LEU A 228 -16.61 -13.78 12.99
C LEU A 228 -16.23 -14.60 14.22
N ASN A 229 -15.77 -15.84 14.05
CA ASN A 229 -15.26 -16.68 15.13
C ASN A 229 -14.08 -16.03 15.86
N LYS A 230 -13.12 -15.44 15.13
CA LYS A 230 -11.97 -14.75 15.72
C LYS A 230 -12.37 -13.54 16.56
N LEU A 231 -13.42 -12.84 16.18
CA LEU A 231 -13.97 -11.69 16.90
C LEU A 231 -14.98 -12.11 17.99
N GLY A 232 -15.40 -13.36 18.03
CA GLY A 232 -16.40 -13.88 18.97
C GLY A 232 -17.81 -13.36 18.68
N ILE A 233 -18.16 -13.19 17.41
CA ILE A 233 -19.49 -12.73 16.94
C ILE A 233 -20.23 -13.92 16.35
#